data_c10242d37241e112740a12e1473bfa67
#
_entry.id   c10242d37241e112740a12e1473bfa67
#
_cell.length_a   1.000
_cell.length_b   1.000
_cell.length_c   1.000
_cell.angle_alpha   90.00
_cell.angle_beta   90.00
_cell.angle_gamma   90.00
#
_symmetry.space_group_name_H-M   'P 1'
#
loop_
_entity.id
_entity.type
_entity.pdbx_description
1 polymer ?
#
loop_
_entity_poly.entity_id
_entity_poly.type
_entity_poly.pdbx_seq_one_letter_code
_entity_poly.pdbx_strand_id
1 'polypeptide(L)'
;MFFRSRQVVFLVVALCALSMESVDGTAWAQGASVQSRGDAATGSSQALQHRTIFMPREAEIEQVSQSPQIPNVLDADSREALGIPPQLLDDDQSWADPGDDCVDCDAIVPLISHKQADAGVTWLPGTGDELGIFSINLSETIEVPRLEGFSVTPYFGVHYLDGPIQTDLPARVYDTSVAFRWFKKHNEKWSYELEVAPGVYSDFKNVTSDSLRITGKGLAYYVHSRSKQFVMGVVYLDRENIQMLPAAGMIMWFSEGSRLELIFPKPKYTYRIEKTEELERWAYVAGEFGGGSWGIRRGTAGFDDIATYSDLRLIGGLETKHTGGMISKLEVGFVFNRKLEYKSDIGNYDISPTGIMRYQLTF
;
A
#
# COMPACT_ATOMS: atom_id res chain seq x y z
N MET A 1 8.47 -28.07 -1.60
CA MET A 1 9.22 -26.83 -1.27
C MET A 1 8.35 -25.79 -0.55
N PHE A 2 7.06 -26.06 -0.35
CA PHE A 2 6.05 -25.15 0.26
C PHE A 2 6.03 -25.10 1.80
N PHE A 3 6.81 -25.91 2.49
CA PHE A 3 6.79 -26.02 3.97
C PHE A 3 7.71 -25.02 4.69
N ARG A 4 8.63 -24.34 3.97
CA ARG A 4 9.61 -23.42 4.58
C ARG A 4 9.13 -21.98 4.75
N SER A 5 8.15 -21.52 3.98
CA SER A 5 7.66 -20.13 4.09
C SER A 5 6.79 -19.88 5.33
N ARG A 6 6.02 -20.88 5.76
CA ARG A 6 5.18 -20.78 6.99
C ARG A 6 5.98 -20.56 8.27
N GLN A 7 7.18 -21.14 8.36
CA GLN A 7 8.03 -20.97 9.55
C GLN A 7 8.68 -19.58 9.61
N VAL A 8 8.91 -18.91 8.48
CA VAL A 8 9.54 -17.60 8.46
C VAL A 8 8.59 -16.51 8.95
N VAL A 9 7.31 -16.53 8.54
CA VAL A 9 6.31 -15.54 8.98
C VAL A 9 6.00 -15.71 10.46
N PHE A 10 5.82 -16.95 10.95
CA PHE A 10 5.66 -17.22 12.39
C PHE A 10 6.90 -16.88 13.20
N LEU A 11 8.09 -17.10 12.64
CA LEU A 11 9.35 -16.76 13.31
C LEU A 11 9.56 -15.24 13.40
N VAL A 12 9.17 -14.48 12.38
CA VAL A 12 9.25 -13.01 12.37
C VAL A 12 8.23 -12.41 13.34
N VAL A 13 7.01 -12.92 13.39
CA VAL A 13 5.99 -12.50 14.36
C VAL A 13 6.41 -12.86 15.78
N ALA A 14 6.97 -14.05 16.01
CA ALA A 14 7.48 -14.47 17.32
C ALA A 14 8.74 -13.70 17.74
N LEU A 15 9.65 -13.38 16.82
CA LEU A 15 10.83 -12.55 17.09
C LEU A 15 10.46 -11.09 17.38
N CYS A 16 9.44 -10.55 16.72
CA CYS A 16 8.90 -9.22 17.05
C CYS A 16 8.25 -9.21 18.44
N ALA A 17 7.56 -10.28 18.83
CA ALA A 17 6.96 -10.40 20.17
C ALA A 17 8.03 -10.54 21.27
N LEU A 18 9.13 -11.25 21.02
CA LEU A 18 10.23 -11.45 21.95
C LEU A 18 11.16 -10.22 22.06
N SER A 19 11.24 -9.36 21.05
CA SER A 19 11.99 -8.10 21.12
C SER A 19 11.29 -7.01 21.94
N MET A 20 10.06 -7.22 22.36
CA MET A 20 9.32 -6.29 23.22
C MET A 20 9.80 -6.30 24.70
N GLU A 21 10.53 -7.32 25.15
CA GLU A 21 10.90 -7.46 26.56
C GLU A 21 12.32 -6.97 26.94
N SER A 22 13.16 -6.54 26.02
CA SER A 22 14.53 -6.16 26.36
C SER A 22 15.12 -5.05 25.51
N VAL A 23 14.67 -3.82 25.67
CA VAL A 23 15.52 -2.65 25.38
C VAL A 23 15.17 -1.53 26.37
N ASP A 24 15.81 -1.59 27.53
CA ASP A 24 16.02 -0.43 28.37
C ASP A 24 16.83 0.61 27.58
N GLY A 25 16.26 1.82 27.52
CA GLY A 25 16.86 2.92 26.79
C GLY A 25 18.11 3.45 27.45
N THR A 26 19.25 3.19 26.88
CA THR A 26 20.44 4.07 26.98
C THR A 26 21.41 3.76 25.84
N ALA A 27 21.78 4.80 25.13
CA ALA A 27 22.91 4.93 24.23
C ALA A 27 22.62 5.07 22.73
N TRP A 28 22.29 6.29 22.32
CA TRP A 28 22.76 6.87 21.04
C TRP A 28 22.80 8.40 21.18
N ALA A 29 23.81 8.90 21.88
CA ALA A 29 24.16 10.32 21.86
C ALA A 29 25.68 10.46 21.98
N GLN A 30 26.39 10.47 20.84
CA GLN A 30 27.74 11.03 20.65
C GLN A 30 27.97 11.02 19.16
N GLY A 31 27.90 12.13 18.44
CA GLY A 31 28.97 13.09 18.37
C GLY A 31 29.77 12.87 17.09
N ALA A 32 29.46 13.59 15.99
CA ALA A 32 30.46 13.89 14.96
C ALA A 32 30.26 15.32 14.43
N SER A 33 31.01 16.24 15.01
CA SER A 33 31.27 17.55 14.44
C SER A 33 32.24 17.39 13.27
N VAL A 34 31.86 17.80 12.05
CA VAL A 34 32.79 18.01 10.95
C VAL A 34 32.75 19.46 10.52
N GLN A 35 33.90 20.08 10.64
CA GLN A 35 34.21 21.45 10.27
C GLN A 35 34.05 21.69 8.78
N SER A 36 33.45 22.83 8.46
CA SER A 36 33.46 23.45 7.14
C SER A 36 34.87 23.93 6.76
N ARG A 37 35.31 23.59 5.57
CA ARG A 37 36.41 24.32 4.88
C ARG A 37 35.92 24.64 3.48
N GLY A 38 35.76 25.95 3.22
CA GLY A 38 35.47 26.49 1.92
C GLY A 38 36.69 26.45 1.03
N ASP A 39 36.47 26.33 -0.28
CA ASP A 39 37.31 26.91 -1.30
C ASP A 39 36.49 27.16 -2.57
N ALA A 40 36.63 28.35 -3.06
CA ALA A 40 36.05 28.89 -4.29
C ALA A 40 36.96 28.59 -5.50
N ALA A 41 36.37 28.23 -6.63
CA ALA A 41 36.97 28.49 -7.95
C ALA A 41 35.91 28.40 -9.07
N THR A 42 35.53 29.50 -9.60
CA THR A 42 35.52 30.05 -10.96
C THR A 42 35.59 29.09 -12.16
N GLY A 43 34.60 29.24 -13.05
CA GLY A 43 34.79 29.43 -14.51
C GLY A 43 34.53 28.27 -15.43
N SER A 44 33.54 28.27 -16.22
CA SER A 44 33.54 28.65 -17.64
C SER A 44 32.36 28.05 -18.41
N SER A 45 31.73 28.90 -19.17
CA SER A 45 30.72 28.67 -20.20
C SER A 45 31.25 27.87 -21.38
N GLN A 46 30.52 26.85 -21.87
CA GLN A 46 30.62 26.43 -23.28
C GLN A 46 29.25 25.98 -23.83
N ALA A 47 28.80 26.75 -24.77
CA ALA A 47 28.16 26.50 -26.07
C ALA A 47 27.16 25.35 -26.24
N LEU A 48 25.95 25.78 -26.55
CA LEU A 48 24.90 25.00 -27.24
C LEU A 48 25.38 24.50 -28.61
N GLN A 49 25.23 23.21 -28.86
CA GLN A 49 25.19 22.69 -30.23
C GLN A 49 23.80 22.09 -30.50
N HIS A 50 23.11 22.68 -31.47
CA HIS A 50 21.91 22.17 -32.12
C HIS A 50 22.17 20.78 -32.70
N ARG A 51 21.33 19.83 -32.40
CA ARG A 51 21.23 18.54 -33.10
C ARG A 51 19.84 18.38 -33.70
N THR A 52 19.80 18.43 -35.00
CA THR A 52 18.69 18.25 -35.92
C THR A 52 18.08 16.85 -35.72
N ILE A 53 16.76 16.79 -35.49
CA ILE A 53 15.99 15.55 -35.41
C ILE A 53 15.66 15.13 -36.84
N PHE A 54 16.13 13.94 -37.22
CA PHE A 54 15.74 13.25 -38.46
C PHE A 54 14.44 12.50 -38.21
N MET A 55 13.37 12.79 -38.97
CA MET A 55 12.17 11.99 -39.07
C MET A 55 12.40 10.86 -40.10
N PRO A 56 12.06 9.59 -39.79
CA PRO A 56 11.90 8.58 -40.82
C PRO A 56 10.46 8.61 -41.38
N ARG A 57 10.42 8.38 -42.64
CA ARG A 57 9.34 8.38 -43.61
C ARG A 57 8.37 7.23 -43.38
N GLU A 58 7.10 7.47 -43.68
CA GLU A 58 6.00 6.50 -43.75
C GLU A 58 6.36 5.26 -44.59
N ALA A 59 6.08 4.08 -44.03
CA ALA A 59 6.00 2.83 -44.77
C ALA A 59 4.80 2.00 -44.31
N GLU A 60 3.89 1.85 -45.24
CA GLU A 60 2.92 0.81 -45.45
C GLU A 60 2.14 0.17 -44.31
N ILE A 61 0.88 0.56 -44.27
CA ILE A 61 -0.20 -0.11 -43.55
C ILE A 61 -0.60 -1.38 -44.34
N GLU A 62 -0.22 -2.52 -43.82
CA GLU A 62 -0.81 -3.80 -44.26
C GLU A 62 -1.89 -4.17 -43.24
N GLN A 63 -3.14 -4.16 -43.69
CA GLN A 63 -4.32 -4.57 -42.95
C GLN A 63 -4.24 -6.06 -42.65
N VAL A 64 -4.03 -6.44 -41.40
CA VAL A 64 -4.43 -7.75 -40.90
C VAL A 64 -5.55 -7.52 -39.90
N SER A 65 -6.75 -7.80 -40.34
CA SER A 65 -7.96 -7.92 -39.54
C SER A 65 -7.84 -9.13 -38.61
N GLN A 66 -7.29 -8.92 -37.42
CA GLN A 66 -7.48 -9.80 -36.29
C GLN A 66 -7.97 -8.94 -35.14
N SER A 67 -9.21 -9.20 -34.72
CA SER A 67 -9.78 -8.62 -33.52
C SER A 67 -8.85 -8.91 -32.34
N PRO A 68 -8.35 -7.91 -31.62
CA PRO A 68 -7.52 -8.15 -30.45
C PRO A 68 -8.37 -8.88 -29.40
N GLN A 69 -8.02 -10.10 -29.08
CA GLN A 69 -8.50 -10.76 -27.88
C GLN A 69 -7.93 -9.97 -26.70
N ILE A 70 -8.79 -9.26 -25.99
CA ILE A 70 -8.42 -8.51 -24.80
C ILE A 70 -8.22 -9.53 -23.70
N PRO A 71 -7.00 -9.63 -23.12
CA PRO A 71 -6.77 -10.53 -21.99
C PRO A 71 -7.63 -10.08 -20.81
N ASN A 72 -8.29 -11.03 -20.20
CA ASN A 72 -9.08 -10.86 -18.98
C ASN A 72 -8.20 -10.68 -17.74
N VAL A 73 -7.15 -9.87 -17.77
CA VAL A 73 -6.23 -9.75 -16.66
C VAL A 73 -6.31 -8.36 -16.06
N LEU A 74 -7.17 -8.23 -15.06
CA LEU A 74 -6.96 -7.23 -14.01
C LEU A 74 -5.73 -7.68 -13.21
N ASP A 75 -4.71 -6.88 -13.28
CA ASP A 75 -3.45 -7.05 -12.60
C ASP A 75 -3.63 -7.09 -11.07
N ALA A 76 -2.90 -7.95 -10.36
CA ALA A 76 -3.00 -8.14 -8.90
C ALA A 76 -2.91 -6.82 -8.11
N ASP A 77 -2.14 -5.86 -8.63
CA ASP A 77 -1.88 -4.58 -8.00
C ASP A 77 -3.04 -3.59 -8.05
N SER A 78 -3.79 -3.61 -9.14
CA SER A 78 -5.04 -2.84 -9.24
C SER A 78 -6.10 -3.38 -8.31
N ARG A 79 -6.01 -4.66 -8.08
CA ARG A 79 -6.85 -5.39 -7.16
C ARG A 79 -6.56 -4.97 -5.73
N GLU A 80 -5.27 -4.79 -5.37
CA GLU A 80 -4.86 -4.38 -4.03
C GLU A 80 -5.15 -2.90 -3.75
N ALA A 81 -4.85 -2.01 -4.70
CA ALA A 81 -5.12 -0.57 -4.55
C ALA A 81 -6.62 -0.24 -4.44
N LEU A 82 -7.47 -1.05 -5.09
CA LEU A 82 -8.92 -0.91 -5.10
C LEU A 82 -9.62 -2.01 -4.33
N GLY A 83 -8.87 -2.99 -3.83
CA GLY A 83 -9.43 -4.15 -3.18
C GLY A 83 -10.22 -5.08 -4.12
N ILE A 84 -9.92 -5.14 -5.42
CA ILE A 84 -10.61 -6.04 -6.35
C ILE A 84 -10.01 -7.45 -6.24
N PRO A 85 -10.79 -8.47 -5.87
CA PRO A 85 -10.25 -9.81 -5.70
C PRO A 85 -9.82 -10.46 -7.03
N PRO A 86 -8.84 -11.37 -6.97
CA PRO A 86 -8.34 -12.12 -8.11
C PRO A 86 -9.38 -12.88 -8.94
N GLN A 87 -10.46 -13.30 -8.32
CA GLN A 87 -11.44 -14.25 -8.86
C GLN A 87 -12.38 -13.72 -9.96
N LEU A 88 -12.30 -12.43 -10.31
CA LEU A 88 -13.18 -11.88 -11.35
C LEU A 88 -12.83 -12.31 -12.79
N LEU A 89 -11.75 -13.07 -13.00
CA LEU A 89 -11.20 -13.28 -14.34
C LEU A 89 -10.73 -14.71 -14.64
N ASP A 90 -10.82 -15.64 -13.70
CA ASP A 90 -10.53 -17.05 -13.98
C ASP A 90 -11.79 -17.80 -14.44
N ASP A 91 -12.40 -17.32 -15.52
CA ASP A 91 -13.31 -18.14 -16.34
C ASP A 91 -12.54 -18.80 -17.51
N ASP A 92 -11.37 -19.35 -17.24
CA ASP A 92 -10.89 -20.50 -18.01
C ASP A 92 -11.56 -21.77 -17.47
N GLN A 93 -12.87 -21.85 -17.70
CA GLN A 93 -13.51 -23.15 -17.76
C GLN A 93 -12.94 -23.86 -19.00
N SER A 94 -11.82 -24.54 -18.81
CA SER A 94 -11.49 -25.65 -19.70
C SER A 94 -12.70 -26.59 -19.64
N TRP A 95 -13.36 -26.74 -20.78
CA TRP A 95 -14.38 -27.77 -20.98
C TRP A 95 -13.70 -29.11 -20.75
N ALA A 96 -13.76 -29.58 -19.49
CA ALA A 96 -13.41 -30.95 -19.19
C ALA A 96 -14.42 -31.84 -19.94
N ASP A 97 -13.86 -32.72 -20.73
CA ASP A 97 -14.58 -33.79 -21.45
C ASP A 97 -15.52 -34.52 -20.46
N PRO A 98 -16.82 -34.66 -20.74
CA PRO A 98 -17.74 -35.35 -19.86
C PRO A 98 -17.55 -36.85 -19.94
N GLY A 99 -16.46 -37.38 -19.40
CA GLY A 99 -16.10 -38.80 -19.59
C GLY A 99 -15.32 -39.49 -18.49
N ASP A 100 -15.12 -38.89 -17.35
CA ASP A 100 -14.58 -39.61 -16.17
C ASP A 100 -15.55 -39.50 -15.00
N ASP A 101 -16.32 -40.59 -14.80
CA ASP A 101 -17.08 -40.84 -13.59
C ASP A 101 -16.15 -40.94 -12.36
N CYS A 102 -15.74 -39.82 -11.83
CA CYS A 102 -15.19 -39.75 -10.47
C CYS A 102 -16.35 -39.78 -9.49
N VAL A 103 -16.82 -40.98 -9.17
CA VAL A 103 -17.65 -41.27 -8.01
C VAL A 103 -16.78 -41.00 -6.78
N ASP A 104 -17.25 -40.10 -5.89
CA ASP A 104 -16.68 -39.77 -4.57
C ASP A 104 -15.29 -39.12 -4.53
N CYS A 105 -15.18 -37.95 -5.10
CA CYS A 105 -14.24 -36.96 -4.59
C CYS A 105 -15.01 -35.82 -3.88
N ASP A 106 -15.51 -36.09 -2.68
CA ASP A 106 -15.77 -35.02 -1.71
C ASP A 106 -14.44 -34.35 -1.37
N ALA A 107 -14.00 -33.46 -2.27
CA ALA A 107 -12.86 -32.60 -2.02
C ALA A 107 -13.23 -31.80 -0.76
N ILE A 108 -12.62 -32.14 0.37
CA ILE A 108 -12.82 -31.44 1.64
C ILE A 108 -12.37 -30.00 1.40
N VAL A 109 -13.32 -29.12 1.12
CA VAL A 109 -13.05 -27.69 0.98
C VAL A 109 -12.49 -27.23 2.33
N PRO A 110 -11.24 -26.76 2.38
CA PRO A 110 -10.63 -26.34 3.63
C PRO A 110 -11.45 -25.21 4.24
N LEU A 111 -11.51 -25.16 5.57
CA LEU A 111 -12.22 -24.09 6.27
C LEU A 111 -11.60 -22.71 6.01
N ILE A 112 -10.28 -22.68 5.86
CA ILE A 112 -9.48 -21.48 5.59
C ILE A 112 -8.43 -21.81 4.55
N SER A 113 -8.11 -20.84 3.71
CA SER A 113 -7.04 -20.91 2.73
C SER A 113 -6.15 -19.68 2.86
N HIS A 114 -4.85 -19.89 2.91
CA HIS A 114 -3.87 -18.79 2.84
C HIS A 114 -3.89 -18.25 1.42
N LYS A 115 -4.00 -16.93 1.29
CA LYS A 115 -4.00 -16.26 0.00
C LYS A 115 -2.70 -15.50 -0.25
N GLN A 116 -2.31 -14.66 0.71
CA GLN A 116 -1.25 -13.69 0.52
C GLN A 116 -0.67 -13.30 1.86
N ALA A 117 0.66 -13.08 1.92
CA ALA A 117 1.32 -12.45 3.04
C ALA A 117 2.13 -11.24 2.54
N ASP A 118 2.02 -10.13 3.25
CA ASP A 118 2.70 -8.89 2.91
C ASP A 118 3.66 -8.48 4.01
N ALA A 119 4.83 -7.99 3.62
CA ALA A 119 5.81 -7.36 4.50
C ALA A 119 6.32 -6.09 3.86
N GLY A 120 6.39 -5.00 4.63
CA GLY A 120 6.82 -3.72 4.09
C GLY A 120 7.61 -2.88 5.08
N VAL A 121 8.49 -2.05 4.55
CA VAL A 121 9.20 -1.03 5.28
C VAL A 121 9.02 0.32 4.60
N THR A 122 8.82 1.38 5.39
CA THR A 122 8.66 2.74 4.89
C THR A 122 9.55 3.67 5.69
N TRP A 123 10.25 4.55 5.01
CA TRP A 123 11.11 5.55 5.65
C TRP A 123 10.80 6.94 5.12
N LEU A 124 10.46 7.83 6.04
CA LEU A 124 10.33 9.27 5.84
C LEU A 124 11.42 9.93 6.69
N PRO A 125 12.52 10.41 6.09
CA PRO A 125 13.58 11.05 6.86
C PRO A 125 13.10 12.33 7.55
N GLY A 126 13.50 12.53 8.81
CA GLY A 126 13.48 13.82 9.47
C GLY A 126 14.77 14.58 9.14
N THR A 127 14.67 15.85 8.82
CA THR A 127 15.83 16.72 8.57
C THR A 127 15.96 17.74 9.68
N GLY A 128 17.11 17.77 10.36
CA GLY A 128 17.33 18.68 11.48
C GLY A 128 16.41 18.31 12.67
N ASP A 129 15.55 19.23 13.07
CA ASP A 129 14.59 19.05 14.19
C ASP A 129 13.17 18.66 13.69
N GLU A 130 13.06 18.11 12.48
CA GLU A 130 11.80 17.73 11.85
C GLU A 130 11.45 16.26 12.12
N LEU A 131 10.15 15.95 12.15
CA LEU A 131 9.65 14.60 12.39
C LEU A 131 10.06 13.62 11.27
N GLY A 132 10.86 12.63 11.62
CA GLY A 132 11.14 11.43 10.84
C GLY A 132 10.21 10.28 11.24
N ILE A 133 9.90 9.38 10.28
CA ILE A 133 9.07 8.20 10.55
C ILE A 133 9.71 6.99 9.85
N PHE A 134 9.99 5.93 10.61
CA PHE A 134 10.34 4.64 10.07
C PHE A 134 9.29 3.62 10.46
N SER A 135 8.72 2.91 9.47
CA SER A 135 7.61 1.98 9.69
C SER A 135 7.93 0.59 9.17
N ILE A 136 7.48 -0.43 9.90
CA ILE A 136 7.48 -1.84 9.48
C ILE A 136 6.04 -2.33 9.54
N ASN A 137 5.57 -2.95 8.47
CA ASN A 137 4.20 -3.44 8.35
C ASN A 137 4.20 -4.91 7.96
N LEU A 138 3.29 -5.68 8.53
CA LEU A 138 3.06 -7.10 8.24
C LEU A 138 1.57 -7.35 8.15
N SER A 139 1.15 -8.12 7.16
CA SER A 139 -0.23 -8.60 7.05
C SER A 139 -0.30 -9.98 6.40
N GLU A 140 -1.39 -10.68 6.65
CA GLU A 140 -1.67 -11.96 6.03
C GLU A 140 -3.15 -12.02 5.65
N THR A 141 -3.46 -12.25 4.40
CA THR A 141 -4.84 -12.41 3.92
C THR A 141 -5.22 -13.88 3.87
N ILE A 142 -6.27 -14.21 4.58
CA ILE A 142 -6.84 -15.54 4.71
C ILE A 142 -8.21 -15.53 4.06
N GLU A 143 -8.44 -16.38 3.08
CA GLU A 143 -9.75 -16.59 2.50
C GLU A 143 -10.55 -17.65 3.29
N VAL A 144 -11.85 -17.45 3.33
CA VAL A 144 -12.80 -18.44 3.89
C VAL A 144 -13.59 -19.03 2.72
N PRO A 145 -13.14 -20.14 2.11
CA PRO A 145 -13.71 -20.67 0.86
C PRO A 145 -15.20 -21.01 0.95
N ARG A 146 -15.72 -21.28 2.15
CA ARG A 146 -17.15 -21.53 2.38
C ARG A 146 -18.01 -20.27 2.30
N LEU A 147 -17.40 -19.09 2.38
CA LEU A 147 -18.05 -17.78 2.28
C LEU A 147 -17.49 -17.06 1.07
N GLU A 148 -18.10 -17.29 -0.08
CA GLU A 148 -17.67 -16.74 -1.36
C GLU A 148 -17.35 -15.23 -1.26
N GLY A 149 -16.12 -14.85 -1.64
CA GLY A 149 -15.65 -13.48 -1.62
C GLY A 149 -15.34 -12.91 -0.23
N PHE A 150 -15.33 -13.73 0.82
CA PHE A 150 -15.00 -13.29 2.17
C PHE A 150 -13.55 -13.60 2.53
N SER A 151 -12.85 -12.59 3.06
CA SER A 151 -11.49 -12.75 3.56
C SER A 151 -11.28 -12.01 4.87
N VAL A 152 -10.29 -12.47 5.63
CA VAL A 152 -9.88 -11.92 6.91
C VAL A 152 -8.38 -11.58 6.79
N THR A 153 -8.02 -10.34 7.13
CA THR A 153 -6.64 -9.87 7.04
C THR A 153 -6.21 -9.29 8.39
N PRO A 154 -5.54 -10.08 9.26
CA PRO A 154 -4.79 -9.51 10.38
C PRO A 154 -3.65 -8.64 9.86
N TYR A 155 -3.48 -7.50 10.51
CA TYR A 155 -2.46 -6.49 10.20
C TYR A 155 -1.74 -6.07 11.47
N PHE A 156 -0.43 -5.89 11.37
CA PHE A 156 0.42 -5.33 12.41
C PHE A 156 1.40 -4.33 11.81
N GLY A 157 1.47 -3.14 12.39
CA GLY A 157 2.41 -2.09 12.05
C GLY A 157 3.14 -1.55 13.28
N VAL A 158 4.40 -1.18 13.12
CA VAL A 158 5.16 -0.41 14.10
C VAL A 158 5.78 0.79 13.43
N HIS A 159 5.62 1.95 14.06
CA HIS A 159 6.12 3.22 13.58
C HIS A 159 7.07 3.80 14.62
N TYR A 160 8.32 3.96 14.23
CA TYR A 160 9.34 4.67 15.01
C TYR A 160 9.28 6.14 14.63
N LEU A 161 9.06 6.98 15.62
CA LEU A 161 8.91 8.43 15.47
C LEU A 161 10.17 9.10 16.00
N ASP A 162 10.86 9.84 15.15
CA ASP A 162 12.02 10.64 15.50
C ASP A 162 11.67 12.10 15.19
N GLY A 163 11.48 12.89 16.23
CA GLY A 163 10.99 14.25 16.06
C GLY A 163 11.38 15.17 17.20
N PRO A 164 11.04 16.46 17.09
CA PRO A 164 11.40 17.45 18.06
C PRO A 164 10.75 17.15 19.42
N ILE A 165 11.50 17.42 20.50
CA ILE A 165 11.05 17.19 21.89
C ILE A 165 9.75 17.95 22.19
N GLN A 166 9.55 19.11 21.54
CA GLN A 166 8.39 19.97 21.72
C GLN A 166 7.05 19.30 21.36
N THR A 167 7.08 18.32 20.46
CA THR A 167 5.86 17.60 20.07
C THR A 167 5.38 16.61 21.11
N ASP A 168 6.23 16.23 22.08
CA ASP A 168 5.92 15.27 23.15
C ASP A 168 5.33 13.95 22.64
N LEU A 169 5.82 13.51 21.46
CA LEU A 169 5.45 12.24 20.85
C LEU A 169 6.18 11.07 21.52
N PRO A 170 5.54 9.91 21.64
CA PRO A 170 6.25 8.69 22.00
C PRO A 170 7.21 8.27 20.89
N ALA A 171 8.34 7.66 21.24
CA ALA A 171 9.31 7.17 20.26
C ALA A 171 8.74 6.07 19.33
N ARG A 172 7.64 5.41 19.72
CA ARG A 172 7.01 4.32 18.96
C ARG A 172 5.52 4.34 19.14
N VAL A 173 4.80 4.04 18.04
CA VAL A 173 3.37 3.75 18.04
C VAL A 173 3.10 2.50 17.21
N TYR A 174 1.98 1.86 17.44
CA TYR A 174 1.64 0.57 16.84
C TYR A 174 0.23 0.61 16.27
N ASP A 175 0.06 -0.12 15.17
CA ASP A 175 -1.21 -0.38 14.52
C ASP A 175 -1.47 -1.89 14.56
N THR A 176 -2.57 -2.29 15.16
CA THR A 176 -2.99 -3.69 15.17
C THR A 176 -4.45 -3.75 14.79
N SER A 177 -4.80 -4.42 13.72
CA SER A 177 -6.17 -4.53 13.25
C SER A 177 -6.46 -5.88 12.61
N VAL A 178 -7.75 -6.18 12.48
CA VAL A 178 -8.22 -7.33 11.70
C VAL A 178 -9.28 -6.83 10.74
N ALA A 179 -8.98 -6.86 9.44
CA ALA A 179 -9.92 -6.47 8.40
C ALA A 179 -10.79 -7.67 8.00
N PHE A 180 -12.08 -7.46 7.96
CA PHE A 180 -13.10 -8.37 7.44
C PHE A 180 -13.59 -7.78 6.14
N ARG A 181 -13.32 -8.45 5.04
CA ARG A 181 -13.63 -7.98 3.70
C ARG A 181 -14.58 -8.93 3.02
N TRP A 182 -15.59 -8.39 2.37
CA TRP A 182 -16.52 -9.10 1.54
C TRP A 182 -16.64 -8.45 0.18
N PHE A 183 -16.36 -9.22 -0.87
CA PHE A 183 -16.51 -8.83 -2.25
C PHE A 183 -17.57 -9.69 -2.91
N LYS A 184 -18.48 -9.06 -3.65
CA LYS A 184 -19.53 -9.76 -4.38
C LYS A 184 -19.73 -9.20 -5.77
N LYS A 185 -19.60 -10.07 -6.77
CA LYS A 185 -20.07 -9.79 -8.12
C LYS A 185 -21.59 -9.98 -8.17
N HIS A 186 -22.33 -8.91 -8.41
CA HIS A 186 -23.79 -8.97 -8.48
C HIS A 186 -24.26 -9.40 -9.88
N ASN A 187 -23.62 -8.86 -10.94
CA ASN A 187 -23.84 -9.22 -12.34
C ASN A 187 -22.60 -8.84 -13.17
N GLU A 188 -22.66 -8.96 -14.50
CA GLU A 188 -21.54 -8.64 -15.40
C GLU A 188 -21.06 -7.18 -15.34
N LYS A 189 -21.92 -6.27 -14.87
CA LYS A 189 -21.63 -4.82 -14.80
C LYS A 189 -21.35 -4.31 -13.41
N TRP A 190 -21.91 -4.94 -12.37
CA TRP A 190 -21.84 -4.44 -11.01
C TRP A 190 -21.16 -5.41 -10.07
N SER A 191 -20.22 -4.88 -9.29
CA SER A 191 -19.58 -5.57 -8.17
C SER A 191 -19.53 -4.63 -6.96
N TYR A 192 -19.54 -5.20 -5.77
CA TYR A 192 -19.53 -4.47 -4.51
C TYR A 192 -18.43 -5.01 -3.60
N GLU A 193 -17.83 -4.09 -2.86
CA GLU A 193 -16.85 -4.40 -1.84
C GLU A 193 -17.22 -3.70 -0.54
N LEU A 194 -17.20 -4.44 0.55
CA LEU A 194 -17.37 -3.94 1.90
C LEU A 194 -16.21 -4.45 2.75
N GLU A 195 -15.59 -3.55 3.50
CA GLU A 195 -14.53 -3.87 4.44
C GLU A 195 -14.74 -3.13 5.75
N VAL A 196 -14.56 -3.82 6.86
CA VAL A 196 -14.56 -3.26 8.21
C VAL A 196 -13.35 -3.80 8.95
N ALA A 197 -12.55 -2.92 9.54
CA ALA A 197 -11.31 -3.26 10.21
C ALA A 197 -11.27 -2.63 11.61
N PRO A 198 -11.79 -3.31 12.64
CA PRO A 198 -11.56 -2.93 14.02
C PRO A 198 -10.08 -3.11 14.38
N GLY A 199 -9.53 -2.20 15.17
CA GLY A 199 -8.13 -2.26 15.57
C GLY A 199 -7.80 -1.41 16.79
N VAL A 200 -6.58 -1.59 17.27
CA VAL A 200 -5.96 -0.82 18.34
C VAL A 200 -4.78 -0.05 17.76
N TYR A 201 -4.81 1.26 17.94
CA TYR A 201 -3.79 2.19 17.42
C TYR A 201 -3.27 2.98 18.61
N SER A 202 -2.07 2.62 19.12
CA SER A 202 -1.59 3.15 20.40
C SER A 202 -0.08 3.04 20.57
N ASP A 203 0.45 3.76 21.55
CA ASP A 203 1.81 3.54 22.08
C ASP A 203 1.87 2.40 23.13
N PHE A 204 0.73 1.76 23.43
CA PHE A 204 0.53 0.72 24.43
C PHE A 204 0.94 1.07 25.86
N LYS A 205 1.25 2.32 26.17
CA LYS A 205 1.48 2.76 27.56
C LYS A 205 0.18 2.87 28.34
N ASN A 206 -0.88 3.32 27.67
CA ASN A 206 -2.21 3.35 28.24
C ASN A 206 -3.25 3.15 27.11
N VAL A 207 -3.84 1.95 27.02
CA VAL A 207 -4.87 1.64 26.03
C VAL A 207 -6.22 2.07 26.57
N THR A 208 -6.77 3.13 26.00
CA THR A 208 -8.09 3.68 26.31
C THR A 208 -9.07 3.43 25.18
N SER A 209 -10.33 3.86 25.33
CA SER A 209 -11.31 3.86 24.23
C SER A 209 -10.81 4.65 23.01
N ASP A 210 -10.01 5.67 23.24
CA ASP A 210 -9.42 6.53 22.19
C ASP A 210 -8.36 5.80 21.33
N SER A 211 -7.86 4.65 21.81
CA SER A 211 -6.95 3.77 21.05
C SER A 211 -7.69 2.79 20.16
N LEU A 212 -9.00 2.56 20.41
CA LEU A 212 -9.82 1.68 19.60
C LEU A 212 -10.37 2.44 18.39
N ARG A 213 -10.18 1.90 17.21
CA ARG A 213 -10.66 2.50 15.96
C ARG A 213 -11.31 1.45 15.08
N ILE A 214 -12.30 1.88 14.31
CA ILE A 214 -12.96 1.03 13.33
C ILE A 214 -12.81 1.71 11.97
N THR A 215 -11.88 1.25 11.15
CA THR A 215 -11.75 1.74 9.78
C THR A 215 -12.55 0.86 8.81
N GLY A 216 -12.74 1.31 7.58
CA GLY A 216 -13.45 0.51 6.59
C GLY A 216 -13.64 1.20 5.25
N LYS A 217 -14.23 0.49 4.31
CA LYS A 217 -14.62 1.03 3.00
C LYS A 217 -15.86 0.33 2.47
N GLY A 218 -16.63 1.06 1.70
CA GLY A 218 -17.74 0.52 0.91
C GLY A 218 -17.62 1.05 -0.52
N LEU A 219 -17.42 0.18 -1.50
CA LEU A 219 -17.19 0.53 -2.88
C LEU A 219 -18.15 -0.22 -3.80
N ALA A 220 -18.58 0.45 -4.85
CA ALA A 220 -19.32 -0.12 -5.97
C ALA A 220 -18.51 0.09 -7.25
N TYR A 221 -18.41 -0.95 -8.05
CA TYR A 221 -17.73 -0.96 -9.33
C TYR A 221 -18.74 -1.15 -10.43
N TYR A 222 -18.68 -0.29 -11.46
CA TYR A 222 -19.54 -0.36 -12.65
C TYR A 222 -18.69 -0.52 -13.90
N VAL A 223 -18.77 -1.66 -14.54
CA VAL A 223 -18.11 -1.94 -15.83
C VAL A 223 -18.92 -1.28 -16.95
N HIS A 224 -18.42 -0.18 -17.47
CA HIS A 224 -19.03 0.54 -18.58
C HIS A 224 -18.68 -0.12 -19.93
N SER A 225 -17.42 -0.47 -20.11
CA SER A 225 -16.91 -1.14 -21.30
C SER A 225 -15.70 -2.01 -20.93
N ARG A 226 -15.16 -2.78 -21.88
CA ARG A 226 -13.95 -3.57 -21.68
C ARG A 226 -12.73 -2.74 -21.25
N SER A 227 -12.69 -1.46 -21.58
CA SER A 227 -11.58 -0.54 -21.28
C SER A 227 -11.89 0.51 -20.21
N LYS A 228 -13.11 0.53 -19.64
CA LYS A 228 -13.52 1.57 -18.69
C LYS A 228 -14.40 0.99 -17.60
N GLN A 229 -14.01 1.27 -16.36
CA GLN A 229 -14.77 0.93 -15.16
C GLN A 229 -14.89 2.17 -14.27
N PHE A 230 -16.05 2.41 -13.72
CA PHE A 230 -16.29 3.46 -12.72
C PHE A 230 -16.26 2.85 -11.33
N VAL A 231 -15.73 3.63 -10.39
CA VAL A 231 -15.70 3.27 -8.96
C VAL A 231 -16.38 4.39 -8.18
N MET A 232 -17.23 4.03 -7.24
CA MET A 232 -17.89 4.98 -6.36
C MET A 232 -18.10 4.37 -4.98
N GLY A 233 -17.94 5.18 -3.94
CA GLY A 233 -18.12 4.74 -2.57
C GLY A 233 -17.52 5.69 -1.56
N VAL A 234 -17.16 5.13 -0.41
CA VAL A 234 -16.57 5.86 0.72
C VAL A 234 -15.50 5.04 1.39
N VAL A 235 -14.51 5.74 1.94
CA VAL A 235 -13.49 5.18 2.84
C VAL A 235 -13.65 5.86 4.20
N TYR A 236 -13.86 5.07 5.24
CA TYR A 236 -13.97 5.52 6.62
C TYR A 236 -12.61 5.31 7.30
N LEU A 237 -11.98 6.39 7.72
CA LEU A 237 -10.62 6.40 8.27
C LEU A 237 -10.58 6.45 9.79
N ASP A 238 -11.66 6.85 10.43
CA ASP A 238 -11.79 7.03 11.87
C ASP A 238 -10.64 7.87 12.49
N ARG A 239 -10.25 8.96 11.80
CA ARG A 239 -9.24 9.90 12.28
C ARG A 239 -9.93 11.13 12.86
N GLU A 240 -9.31 11.77 13.87
CA GLU A 240 -9.86 12.96 14.53
C GLU A 240 -10.09 14.11 13.53
N ASN A 241 -9.19 14.31 12.58
CA ASN A 241 -9.26 15.39 11.61
C ASN A 241 -10.09 15.05 10.35
N ILE A 242 -10.13 13.75 9.96
CA ILE A 242 -10.84 13.29 8.75
C ILE A 242 -11.44 11.92 9.03
N GLN A 243 -12.74 11.87 9.25
CA GLN A 243 -13.42 10.61 9.51
C GLN A 243 -13.70 9.82 8.24
N MET A 244 -14.09 10.51 7.16
CA MET A 244 -14.56 9.88 5.93
C MET A 244 -14.05 10.60 4.69
N LEU A 245 -13.65 9.84 3.67
CA LEU A 245 -13.29 10.33 2.34
C LEU A 245 -14.20 9.71 1.28
N PRO A 246 -14.66 10.48 0.29
CA PRO A 246 -15.31 9.90 -0.89
C PRO A 246 -14.28 9.06 -1.66
N ALA A 247 -14.72 7.93 -2.20
CA ALA A 247 -13.97 7.15 -3.16
C ALA A 247 -14.73 7.17 -4.47
N ALA A 248 -14.26 7.97 -5.43
CA ALA A 248 -14.93 8.13 -6.71
C ALA A 248 -13.93 8.32 -7.84
N GLY A 249 -14.23 7.72 -8.98
CA GLY A 249 -13.39 7.87 -10.15
C GLY A 249 -13.60 6.80 -11.20
N MET A 250 -12.57 6.62 -12.04
CA MET A 250 -12.60 5.63 -13.11
C MET A 250 -11.26 4.95 -13.31
N ILE A 251 -11.32 3.73 -13.80
CA ILE A 251 -10.18 2.95 -14.29
C ILE A 251 -10.27 2.90 -15.81
N MET A 252 -9.18 3.21 -16.48
CA MET A 252 -9.06 3.16 -17.93
C MET A 252 -7.87 2.31 -18.33
N TRP A 253 -8.10 1.33 -19.19
CA TRP A 253 -7.06 0.52 -19.84
C TRP A 253 -6.83 1.08 -21.24
N PHE A 254 -5.64 1.62 -21.51
CA PHE A 254 -5.26 2.12 -22.83
C PHE A 254 -4.67 1.01 -23.68
N SER A 255 -4.00 0.05 -23.06
CA SER A 255 -3.42 -1.16 -23.66
C SER A 255 -3.25 -2.24 -22.59
N GLU A 256 -2.77 -3.41 -22.98
CA GLU A 256 -2.38 -4.48 -22.04
C GLU A 256 -1.26 -4.06 -21.07
N GLY A 257 -0.46 -3.07 -21.46
CA GLY A 257 0.68 -2.59 -20.70
C GLY A 257 0.46 -1.20 -20.10
N SER A 258 -0.71 -0.58 -20.20
CA SER A 258 -0.90 0.75 -19.62
C SER A 258 -2.31 0.98 -19.09
N ARG A 259 -2.39 1.48 -17.86
CA ARG A 259 -3.62 1.68 -17.12
C ARG A 259 -3.57 2.96 -16.30
N LEU A 260 -4.68 3.70 -16.31
CA LEU A 260 -4.91 4.85 -15.46
C LEU A 260 -6.08 4.57 -14.51
N GLU A 261 -5.82 4.68 -13.24
CA GLU A 261 -6.78 4.63 -12.13
C GLU A 261 -6.94 6.04 -11.60
N LEU A 262 -7.87 6.80 -12.14
CA LEU A 262 -8.17 8.14 -11.66
C LEU A 262 -9.23 8.07 -10.56
N ILE A 263 -8.84 7.53 -9.40
CA ILE A 263 -9.72 7.32 -8.25
C ILE A 263 -9.21 8.11 -7.06
N PHE A 264 -10.03 9.00 -6.52
CA PHE A 264 -9.75 9.66 -5.25
C PHE A 264 -9.98 8.66 -4.09
N PRO A 265 -9.12 8.58 -3.04
CA PRO A 265 -7.96 9.44 -2.78
C PRO A 265 -6.62 8.93 -3.31
N LYS A 266 -6.57 7.88 -4.11
CA LYS A 266 -5.32 7.24 -4.59
C LYS A 266 -5.28 7.11 -6.12
N PRO A 267 -5.10 8.22 -6.88
CA PRO A 267 -4.90 8.14 -8.32
C PRO A 267 -3.56 7.45 -8.63
N LYS A 268 -3.56 6.58 -9.66
CA LYS A 268 -2.37 5.83 -10.09
C LYS A 268 -2.35 5.70 -11.61
N TYR A 269 -1.19 5.90 -12.21
CA TYR A 269 -0.92 5.54 -13.59
C TYR A 269 0.17 4.48 -13.63
N THR A 270 -0.08 3.38 -14.31
CA THR A 270 0.80 2.21 -14.35
C THR A 270 1.15 1.89 -15.81
N TYR A 271 2.44 1.62 -16.04
CA TYR A 271 2.97 1.25 -17.34
C TYR A 271 3.89 0.03 -17.22
N ARG A 272 3.67 -0.99 -18.06
CA ARG A 272 4.50 -2.19 -18.11
C ARG A 272 5.78 -1.91 -18.89
N ILE A 273 6.92 -2.09 -18.23
CA ILE A 273 8.26 -1.86 -18.81
C ILE A 273 8.75 -3.12 -19.51
N GLU A 274 8.52 -4.28 -18.88
CA GLU A 274 9.09 -5.54 -19.31
C GLU A 274 8.13 -6.68 -19.00
N LYS A 275 8.08 -7.66 -19.90
CA LYS A 275 7.39 -8.94 -19.68
C LYS A 275 8.21 -10.05 -20.32
N THR A 276 8.71 -10.96 -19.47
CA THR A 276 9.40 -12.19 -19.86
C THR A 276 8.64 -13.40 -19.30
N GLU A 277 9.10 -14.59 -19.57
CA GLU A 277 8.53 -15.81 -18.98
C GLU A 277 8.79 -15.91 -17.46
N GLU A 278 9.84 -15.26 -16.96
CA GLU A 278 10.25 -15.36 -15.57
C GLU A 278 9.74 -14.21 -14.69
N LEU A 279 9.54 -13.02 -15.29
CA LEU A 279 9.14 -11.83 -14.55
C LEU A 279 8.37 -10.82 -15.41
N GLU A 280 7.56 -10.02 -14.74
CA GLU A 280 6.88 -8.87 -15.30
C GLU A 280 7.18 -7.63 -14.46
N ARG A 281 7.64 -6.54 -15.10
CA ARG A 281 7.98 -5.27 -14.44
C ARG A 281 7.06 -4.15 -14.85
N TRP A 282 6.61 -3.41 -13.87
CA TRP A 282 5.73 -2.27 -14.02
C TRP A 282 6.33 -1.03 -13.36
N ALA A 283 6.27 0.10 -14.05
CA ALA A 283 6.50 1.41 -13.45
C ALA A 283 5.17 2.09 -13.20
N TYR A 284 5.10 2.89 -12.15
CA TYR A 284 3.92 3.69 -11.89
C TYR A 284 4.24 5.02 -11.20
N VAL A 285 3.27 5.94 -11.32
CA VAL A 285 3.20 7.16 -10.52
C VAL A 285 1.86 7.17 -9.80
N ALA A 286 1.87 7.48 -8.52
CA ALA A 286 0.67 7.49 -7.69
C ALA A 286 0.63 8.70 -6.77
N GLY A 287 -0.60 9.16 -6.50
CA GLY A 287 -0.89 10.08 -5.41
C GLY A 287 -1.48 9.30 -4.23
N GLU A 288 -1.13 9.66 -3.00
CA GLU A 288 -1.69 9.05 -1.80
C GLU A 288 -2.03 10.12 -0.75
N PHE A 289 -3.07 9.82 0.02
CA PHE A 289 -3.33 10.48 1.30
C PHE A 289 -2.80 9.56 2.42
N GLY A 290 -1.73 9.99 3.07
CA GLY A 290 -1.04 9.22 4.10
C GLY A 290 -1.40 9.61 5.52
N GLY A 291 -0.71 8.99 6.49
CA GLY A 291 -0.83 9.29 7.91
C GLY A 291 -1.60 8.25 8.72
N GLY A 292 -1.74 8.52 10.01
CA GLY A 292 -2.40 7.67 10.99
C GLY A 292 -2.86 8.47 12.21
N SER A 293 -3.55 7.81 13.13
CA SER A 293 -4.05 8.45 14.36
C SER A 293 -3.94 7.46 15.51
N TRP A 294 -3.26 7.84 16.59
CA TRP A 294 -2.89 6.95 17.69
C TRP A 294 -3.29 7.54 19.04
N GLY A 295 -3.88 6.72 19.91
CA GLY A 295 -4.00 7.04 21.31
C GLY A 295 -2.62 6.94 21.97
N ILE A 296 -2.15 8.01 22.59
CA ILE A 296 -0.81 8.11 23.17
C ILE A 296 -0.87 8.65 24.59
N ARG A 297 0.16 8.30 25.38
CA ARG A 297 0.45 8.99 26.63
C ARG A 297 1.54 10.01 26.42
N ARG A 298 1.18 11.30 26.60
CA ARG A 298 2.13 12.40 26.49
C ARG A 298 3.18 12.30 27.63
N GLY A 299 4.47 12.29 27.24
CA GLY A 299 5.57 12.04 28.17
C GLY A 299 5.75 13.17 29.18
N THR A 300 5.85 14.40 28.71
CA THR A 300 6.08 15.60 29.52
C THR A 300 4.78 16.09 30.15
N ALA A 301 3.69 16.11 29.41
CA ALA A 301 2.40 16.60 29.90
C ALA A 301 1.69 15.61 30.84
N GLY A 302 1.99 14.32 30.73
CA GLY A 302 1.51 13.28 31.65
C GLY A 302 0.04 12.89 31.53
N PHE A 303 -0.66 13.29 30.46
CA PHE A 303 -2.05 12.92 30.18
C PHE A 303 -2.19 12.12 28.88
N ASP A 304 -3.34 11.47 28.71
CA ASP A 304 -3.65 10.71 27.50
C ASP A 304 -4.20 11.65 26.43
N ASP A 305 -3.77 11.45 25.18
CA ASP A 305 -4.14 12.27 24.03
C ASP A 305 -4.25 11.41 22.77
N ILE A 306 -4.75 11.99 21.68
CA ILE A 306 -4.71 11.38 20.36
C ILE A 306 -3.80 12.23 19.49
N ALA A 307 -2.75 11.61 18.94
CA ALA A 307 -1.88 12.21 17.94
C ALA A 307 -2.32 11.74 16.54
N THR A 308 -2.65 12.69 15.68
CA THR A 308 -3.03 12.44 14.28
C THR A 308 -1.98 13.05 13.37
N TYR A 309 -1.32 12.19 12.61
CA TYR A 309 -0.42 12.58 11.54
C TYR A 309 -1.15 12.47 10.18
N SER A 310 -0.99 13.47 9.33
CA SER A 310 -1.54 13.47 7.97
C SER A 310 -0.55 14.06 6.98
N ASP A 311 -0.53 13.53 5.76
CA ASP A 311 0.32 13.98 4.68
C ASP A 311 -0.30 13.72 3.30
N LEU A 312 0.26 14.35 2.28
CA LEU A 312 0.03 14.05 0.86
C LEU A 312 1.32 13.54 0.24
N ARG A 313 1.21 12.51 -0.60
CA ARG A 313 2.36 11.83 -1.21
C ARG A 313 2.24 11.80 -2.72
N LEU A 314 3.35 12.09 -3.40
CA LEU A 314 3.55 11.81 -4.81
C LEU A 314 4.65 10.76 -4.92
N ILE A 315 4.31 9.59 -5.45
CA ILE A 315 5.17 8.41 -5.42
C ILE A 315 5.42 7.93 -6.84
N GLY A 316 6.68 7.61 -7.14
CA GLY A 316 7.07 6.81 -8.28
C GLY A 316 7.49 5.43 -7.80
N GLY A 317 7.05 4.36 -8.47
CA GLY A 317 7.33 3.01 -8.04
C GLY A 317 7.70 2.07 -9.18
N LEU A 318 8.43 1.03 -8.82
CA LEU A 318 8.72 -0.14 -9.64
C LEU A 318 8.17 -1.38 -8.95
N GLU A 319 7.34 -2.12 -9.65
CA GLU A 319 6.80 -3.40 -9.22
C GLU A 319 7.36 -4.51 -10.09
N THR A 320 7.85 -5.57 -9.48
CA THR A 320 8.32 -6.78 -10.17
C THR A 320 7.52 -7.97 -9.67
N LYS A 321 6.82 -8.62 -10.59
CA LYS A 321 6.10 -9.87 -10.36
C LYS A 321 6.94 -11.02 -10.88
N HIS A 322 7.16 -12.02 -10.04
CA HIS A 322 7.90 -13.22 -10.37
C HIS A 322 6.93 -14.38 -10.64
N THR A 323 7.27 -15.24 -11.58
CA THR A 323 6.47 -16.43 -11.93
C THR A 323 6.19 -17.34 -10.72
N GLY A 324 6.99 -17.26 -9.65
CA GLY A 324 6.76 -17.96 -8.38
C GLY A 324 5.69 -17.35 -7.48
N GLY A 325 4.98 -16.30 -7.90
CA GLY A 325 3.93 -15.62 -7.14
C GLY A 325 4.44 -14.51 -6.21
N MET A 326 5.75 -14.35 -6.05
CA MET A 326 6.32 -13.25 -5.25
C MET A 326 6.23 -11.94 -6.03
N ILE A 327 5.79 -10.88 -5.34
CA ILE A 327 5.78 -9.52 -5.88
C ILE A 327 6.67 -8.65 -5.00
N SER A 328 7.56 -7.87 -5.61
CA SER A 328 8.37 -6.86 -4.92
C SER A 328 8.06 -5.48 -5.47
N LYS A 329 7.92 -4.49 -4.57
CA LYS A 329 7.68 -3.10 -4.92
C LYS A 329 8.74 -2.22 -4.28
N LEU A 330 9.34 -1.35 -5.07
CA LEU A 330 10.22 -0.29 -4.61
C LEU A 330 9.61 1.05 -4.99
N GLU A 331 9.40 1.90 -4.01
CA GLU A 331 8.81 3.22 -4.18
C GLU A 331 9.72 4.30 -3.64
N VAL A 332 9.76 5.41 -4.36
CA VAL A 332 10.39 6.66 -3.92
C VAL A 332 9.46 7.82 -4.25
N GLY A 333 9.50 8.86 -3.45
CA GLY A 333 8.60 9.97 -3.67
C GLY A 333 8.85 11.18 -2.79
N PHE A 334 7.90 12.08 -2.84
CA PHE A 334 7.89 13.33 -2.10
C PHE A 334 6.64 13.43 -1.25
N VAL A 335 6.81 13.82 0.01
CA VAL A 335 5.75 13.95 1.02
C VAL A 335 5.64 15.41 1.42
N PHE A 336 4.45 15.96 1.31
CA PHE A 336 4.17 17.36 1.55
C PHE A 336 2.85 17.55 2.31
N ASN A 337 2.55 18.78 2.73
CA ASN A 337 1.38 19.10 3.57
C ASN A 337 1.30 18.19 4.80
N ARG A 338 2.45 18.02 5.46
CA ARG A 338 2.60 17.17 6.64
C ARG A 338 2.14 17.92 7.88
N LYS A 339 1.22 17.31 8.62
CA LYS A 339 0.66 17.89 9.84
C LYS A 339 0.61 16.88 10.97
N LEU A 340 0.93 17.33 12.15
CA LEU A 340 0.71 16.62 13.40
C LEU A 340 -0.29 17.42 14.22
N GLU A 341 -1.43 16.83 14.50
CA GLU A 341 -2.54 17.43 15.23
C GLU A 341 -2.88 16.57 16.44
N TYR A 342 -3.18 17.21 17.56
CA TYR A 342 -3.59 16.55 18.79
C TYR A 342 -5.05 16.86 19.11
N LYS A 343 -5.76 15.88 19.66
CA LYS A 343 -7.15 16.07 20.11
C LYS A 343 -7.27 17.19 21.16
N SER A 344 -6.23 17.38 21.98
CA SER A 344 -6.16 18.46 22.95
C SER A 344 -5.87 19.83 22.36
N ASP A 345 -5.58 19.95 21.06
CA ASP A 345 -5.08 21.17 20.39
C ASP A 345 -3.76 21.73 20.97
N ILE A 346 -3.08 20.98 21.83
CA ILE A 346 -1.82 21.41 22.45
C ILE A 346 -0.64 20.79 21.73
N GLY A 347 0.19 21.60 21.06
CA GLY A 347 1.41 21.16 20.39
C GLY A 347 1.20 20.70 18.95
N ASN A 348 0.13 21.16 18.30
CA ASN A 348 -0.06 21.01 16.87
C ASN A 348 1.15 21.58 16.13
N TYR A 349 1.58 20.87 15.08
CA TYR A 349 2.84 21.15 14.42
C TYR A 349 2.75 20.93 12.92
N ASP A 350 3.08 21.96 12.13
CA ASP A 350 3.24 21.86 10.68
C ASP A 350 4.66 21.40 10.39
N ILE A 351 4.78 20.29 9.68
CA ILE A 351 6.04 19.60 9.43
C ILE A 351 6.50 19.91 8.00
N SER A 352 7.80 20.21 7.84
CA SER A 352 8.38 20.44 6.51
C SER A 352 8.25 19.24 5.59
N PRO A 353 8.14 19.46 4.26
CA PRO A 353 8.13 18.39 3.28
C PRO A 353 9.40 17.54 3.34
N THR A 354 9.28 16.24 3.00
CA THR A 354 10.41 15.30 3.00
C THR A 354 10.28 14.29 1.85
N GLY A 355 11.31 13.47 1.69
CA GLY A 355 11.25 12.31 0.81
C GLY A 355 10.51 11.14 1.46
N ILE A 356 10.18 10.14 0.67
CA ILE A 356 9.71 8.83 1.11
C ILE A 356 10.45 7.75 0.33
N MET A 357 10.82 6.68 1.01
CA MET A 357 11.28 5.44 0.43
C MET A 357 10.48 4.29 1.05
N ARG A 358 9.93 3.42 0.20
CA ARG A 358 9.15 2.26 0.63
C ARG A 358 9.60 1.02 -0.14
N TYR A 359 9.70 -0.10 0.57
CA TYR A 359 9.90 -1.40 -0.03
C TYR A 359 8.86 -2.38 0.52
N GLN A 360 8.23 -3.13 -0.36
CA GLN A 360 7.20 -4.11 -0.02
C GLN A 360 7.48 -5.44 -0.71
N LEU A 361 7.15 -6.52 -0.02
CA LEU A 361 7.18 -7.89 -0.51
C LEU A 361 5.81 -8.52 -0.27
N THR A 362 5.31 -9.20 -1.28
CA THR A 362 4.09 -10.01 -1.24
C THR A 362 4.44 -11.44 -1.65
N PHE A 363 3.92 -12.41 -0.89
CA PHE A 363 4.18 -13.84 -1.07
C PHE A 363 2.90 -14.62 -1.31
#